data_45ebb582da6b8a9aa9cc4bd884b5ec54
#
_entry.id   45ebb582da6b8a9aa9cc4bd884b5ec54
#
_cell.length_a   1.000
_cell.length_b   1.000
_cell.length_c   1.000
_cell.angle_alpha   90.00
_cell.angle_beta   90.00
_cell.angle_gamma   90.00
#
_symmetry.space_group_name_H-M   'P 1'
#
loop_
_entity.id
_entity.type
_entity.pdbx_description
1 polymer ?
#
loop_
_entity_poly.entity_id
_entity_poly.type
_entity_poly.pdbx_seq_one_letter_code
_entity_poly.pdbx_strand_id
1 'polypeptide(L)'
;YLDEIVYLFEKSKIETVIFEDLDRFESPEIFDSLRELNQILNDDPVITGERSRRDGRTIRFIYAISDAVFDDQCIKASEETLSEERRIGAFSRAKFFDLIISVVPFVSSNNSHQTARNALGDEITRIDKVGDLLEDVAGFIPDQRTWITIRNDFIMYSRRLHVNLDDKKDEENTLGLSAAHLLAFLIYKNCYLADAEKMREVVL
;
A
#
# COMPACT_ATOMS: atom_id res chain seq x y z
N TYR A 1 -22.25 -5.52 22.15
CA TYR A 1 -20.93 -5.14 21.57
C TYR A 1 -20.71 -3.62 21.59
N LEU A 2 -21.73 -2.77 21.35
CA LEU A 2 -21.56 -1.31 21.33
C LEU A 2 -21.17 -0.76 22.71
N ASP A 3 -21.85 -1.22 23.76
CA ASP A 3 -21.56 -0.82 25.15
C ASP A 3 -20.12 -1.20 25.58
N GLU A 4 -19.60 -2.31 25.05
CA GLU A 4 -18.21 -2.73 25.29
C GLU A 4 -17.22 -1.78 24.62
N ILE A 5 -17.54 -1.30 23.41
CA ILE A 5 -16.72 -0.33 22.71
C ILE A 5 -16.74 1.01 23.45
N VAL A 6 -17.91 1.50 23.85
CA VAL A 6 -18.06 2.74 24.64
C VAL A 6 -17.25 2.64 25.93
N TYR A 7 -17.35 1.52 26.65
CA TYR A 7 -16.58 1.29 27.87
C TYR A 7 -15.07 1.29 27.63
N LEU A 8 -14.61 0.68 26.51
CA LEU A 8 -13.20 0.69 26.12
C LEU A 8 -12.69 2.11 25.93
N PHE A 9 -13.44 2.94 25.20
CA PHE A 9 -13.07 4.34 24.93
C PHE A 9 -13.08 5.20 26.19
N GLU A 10 -14.04 4.97 27.09
CA GLU A 10 -14.08 5.62 28.41
C GLU A 10 -12.80 5.35 29.20
N LYS A 11 -12.35 4.08 29.25
CA LYS A 11 -11.20 3.66 30.07
C LYS A 11 -9.85 3.93 29.43
N SER A 12 -9.75 3.80 28.11
CA SER A 12 -8.47 3.90 27.39
C SER A 12 -7.99 5.32 27.11
N LYS A 13 -8.88 6.32 27.21
CA LYS A 13 -8.60 7.73 26.88
C LYS A 13 -8.07 7.91 25.44
N ILE A 14 -8.46 7.06 24.52
CA ILE A 14 -8.13 7.15 23.12
C ILE A 14 -8.73 8.45 22.56
N GLU A 15 -7.92 9.22 21.84
CA GLU A 15 -8.33 10.47 21.19
C GLU A 15 -8.35 10.36 19.66
N THR A 16 -7.71 9.33 19.12
CA THR A 16 -7.63 9.13 17.67
C THR A 16 -7.75 7.65 17.34
N VAL A 17 -8.60 7.33 16.37
CA VAL A 17 -8.78 5.99 15.83
C VAL A 17 -8.41 6.03 14.36
N ILE A 18 -7.60 5.07 13.92
CA ILE A 18 -7.17 4.95 12.53
C ILE A 18 -7.72 3.65 11.98
N PHE A 19 -8.45 3.73 10.87
CA PHE A 19 -8.95 2.60 10.13
C PHE A 19 -8.16 2.46 8.82
N GLU A 20 -7.59 1.30 8.61
CA GLU A 20 -6.85 0.95 7.39
C GLU A 20 -7.52 -0.21 6.67
N ASP A 21 -7.21 -0.38 5.40
CA ASP A 21 -7.66 -1.51 4.57
C ASP A 21 -9.21 -1.67 4.48
N LEU A 22 -9.96 -0.59 4.62
CA LEU A 22 -11.42 -0.61 4.48
C LEU A 22 -11.87 -0.94 3.05
N ASP A 23 -11.00 -0.75 2.08
CA ASP A 23 -11.17 -1.13 0.68
C ASP A 23 -11.27 -2.65 0.45
N ARG A 24 -10.87 -3.46 1.44
CA ARG A 24 -11.03 -4.92 1.40
C ARG A 24 -12.44 -5.40 1.74
N PHE A 25 -13.28 -4.53 2.25
CA PHE A 25 -14.67 -4.85 2.54
C PHE A 25 -15.51 -4.52 1.30
N GLU A 26 -16.19 -5.52 0.76
CA GLU A 26 -17.04 -5.38 -0.42
C GLU A 26 -18.37 -4.65 -0.14
N SER A 27 -18.71 -4.45 1.15
CA SER A 27 -19.96 -3.84 1.56
C SER A 27 -19.81 -2.36 1.91
N PRO A 28 -20.53 -1.46 1.24
CA PRO A 28 -20.57 -0.03 1.57
C PRO A 28 -21.19 0.27 2.94
N GLU A 29 -21.96 -0.67 3.50
CA GLU A 29 -22.65 -0.52 4.78
C GLU A 29 -21.67 -0.34 5.97
N ILE A 30 -20.39 -0.71 5.77
CA ILE A 30 -19.36 -0.49 6.78
C ILE A 30 -19.18 1.00 7.08
N PHE A 31 -19.29 1.87 6.07
CA PHE A 31 -19.14 3.31 6.25
C PHE A 31 -20.30 3.89 7.07
N ASP A 32 -21.52 3.40 6.86
CA ASP A 32 -22.68 3.81 7.67
C ASP A 32 -22.50 3.37 9.12
N SER A 33 -22.05 2.15 9.36
CA SER A 33 -21.75 1.63 10.71
C SER A 33 -20.63 2.42 11.42
N LEU A 34 -19.58 2.79 10.69
CA LEU A 34 -18.48 3.61 11.21
C LEU A 34 -18.93 5.05 11.52
N ARG A 35 -19.83 5.60 10.72
CA ARG A 35 -20.43 6.91 10.97
C ARG A 35 -21.30 6.89 12.23
N GLU A 36 -22.12 5.85 12.39
CA GLU A 36 -22.94 5.66 13.59
C GLU A 36 -22.04 5.53 14.83
N LEU A 37 -20.99 4.72 14.75
CA LEU A 37 -19.99 4.60 15.81
C LEU A 37 -19.35 5.95 16.17
N ASN A 38 -18.94 6.72 15.17
CA ASN A 38 -18.38 8.06 15.39
C ASN A 38 -19.36 8.97 16.12
N GLN A 39 -20.62 8.98 15.71
CA GLN A 39 -21.66 9.78 16.36
C GLN A 39 -21.85 9.35 17.81
N ILE A 40 -22.03 8.05 18.07
CA ILE A 40 -22.23 7.54 19.43
C ILE A 40 -21.08 7.92 20.34
N LEU A 41 -19.83 7.72 19.89
CA LEU A 41 -18.65 7.99 20.72
C LEU A 41 -18.42 9.49 20.95
N ASN A 42 -18.79 10.35 20.02
CA ASN A 42 -18.64 11.80 20.16
C ASN A 42 -19.86 12.50 20.79
N ASP A 43 -21.03 11.86 20.78
CA ASP A 43 -22.24 12.39 21.42
C ASP A 43 -22.42 11.88 22.88
N ASP A 44 -21.70 10.79 23.25
CA ASP A 44 -21.82 10.22 24.59
C ASP A 44 -21.26 11.16 25.67
N PRO A 45 -22.09 11.61 26.62
CA PRO A 45 -21.67 12.53 27.67
C PRO A 45 -20.65 11.90 28.66
N VAL A 46 -20.57 10.57 28.73
CA VAL A 46 -19.59 9.88 29.57
C VAL A 46 -18.20 9.96 28.95
N ILE A 47 -18.11 9.83 27.61
CA ILE A 47 -16.85 9.91 26.86
C ILE A 47 -16.42 11.35 26.68
N THR A 48 -17.33 12.21 26.23
CA THR A 48 -17.06 13.62 25.97
C THR A 48 -17.02 14.44 27.27
N GLY A 49 -17.77 14.03 28.27
CA GLY A 49 -17.82 14.52 29.64
C GLY A 49 -17.42 15.96 29.88
N GLU A 50 -16.72 16.24 30.97
CA GLU A 50 -16.15 17.55 31.28
C GLU A 50 -15.05 18.00 30.29
N ARG A 51 -14.49 17.06 29.50
CA ARG A 51 -13.47 17.34 28.47
C ARG A 51 -14.02 18.17 27.33
N SER A 52 -15.23 17.82 26.83
CA SER A 52 -15.88 18.55 25.74
C SER A 52 -16.22 19.98 26.13
N ARG A 53 -16.50 20.24 27.40
CA ARG A 53 -16.84 21.57 27.89
C ARG A 53 -15.63 22.48 28.14
N ARG A 54 -14.45 21.92 28.41
CA ARG A 54 -13.23 22.68 28.70
C ARG A 54 -12.24 22.76 27.57
N ASP A 55 -12.05 21.71 26.78
CA ASP A 55 -10.98 21.60 25.76
C ASP A 55 -11.49 21.37 24.34
N GLY A 56 -12.80 21.11 24.13
CA GLY A 56 -13.35 20.79 22.80
C GLY A 56 -12.74 19.55 22.15
N ARG A 57 -12.20 18.63 22.95
CA ARG A 57 -11.56 17.42 22.44
C ARG A 57 -12.61 16.39 22.06
N THR A 58 -12.66 16.07 20.79
CA THR A 58 -13.45 15.00 20.20
C THR A 58 -12.56 13.81 19.83
N ILE A 59 -13.13 12.61 19.78
CA ILE A 59 -12.45 11.45 19.21
C ILE A 59 -12.37 11.66 17.70
N ARG A 60 -11.15 11.62 17.17
CA ARG A 60 -10.88 11.78 15.74
C ARG A 60 -10.84 10.43 15.06
N PHE A 61 -11.55 10.30 13.96
CA PHE A 61 -11.55 9.11 13.10
C PHE A 61 -10.76 9.43 11.84
N ILE A 62 -9.71 8.65 11.58
CA ILE A 62 -8.87 8.77 10.39
C ILE A 62 -9.08 7.51 9.56
N TYR A 63 -9.43 7.68 8.30
CA TYR A 63 -9.68 6.59 7.36
C TYR A 63 -8.62 6.61 6.27
N ALA A 64 -7.77 5.59 6.21
CA ALA A 64 -6.83 5.38 5.11
C ALA A 64 -7.49 4.46 4.08
N ILE A 65 -7.95 5.05 2.99
CA ILE A 65 -8.75 4.37 1.96
C ILE A 65 -8.24 4.69 0.57
N SER A 66 -8.45 3.77 -0.37
CA SER A 66 -8.21 4.03 -1.79
C SER A 66 -9.38 4.80 -2.41
N ASP A 67 -9.09 5.71 -3.34
CA ASP A 67 -10.13 6.42 -4.09
C ASP A 67 -11.06 5.47 -4.86
N ALA A 68 -10.55 4.29 -5.27
CA ALA A 68 -11.31 3.25 -5.96
C ALA A 68 -12.52 2.73 -5.16
N VAL A 69 -12.47 2.77 -3.83
CA VAL A 69 -13.60 2.31 -2.97
C VAL A 69 -14.91 3.01 -3.30
N PHE A 70 -14.83 4.26 -3.72
CA PHE A 70 -16.03 5.05 -4.06
C PHE A 70 -16.37 4.98 -5.56
N ASP A 71 -15.42 4.60 -6.42
CA ASP A 71 -15.62 4.46 -7.85
C ASP A 71 -16.31 3.12 -8.19
N ASP A 72 -15.97 2.04 -7.47
CA ASP A 72 -16.60 0.72 -7.66
C ASP A 72 -18.10 0.69 -7.31
N GLN A 73 -18.55 1.60 -6.45
CA GLN A 73 -19.98 1.78 -6.16
C GLN A 73 -20.73 2.41 -7.34
N CYS A 74 -20.02 3.18 -8.18
CA CYS A 74 -20.59 3.80 -9.39
C CYS A 74 -20.64 2.85 -10.59
N ILE A 75 -19.79 1.82 -10.64
CA ILE A 75 -19.68 0.91 -11.82
C ILE A 75 -20.80 -0.14 -11.86
N LYS A 76 -21.47 -0.42 -10.75
CA LYS A 76 -22.60 -1.38 -10.70
C LYS A 76 -23.93 -0.82 -11.22
N ALA A 77 -24.00 0.47 -11.49
CA ALA A 77 -25.13 1.11 -12.13
C ALA A 77 -24.84 1.30 -13.63
N SER A 78 -25.78 0.93 -14.47
CA SER A 78 -25.70 0.84 -15.93
C SER A 78 -25.11 2.07 -16.63
N GLU A 79 -24.42 1.83 -17.76
CA GLU A 79 -23.60 2.75 -18.57
C GLU A 79 -24.24 4.09 -19.02
N GLU A 80 -25.53 4.29 -18.83
CA GLU A 80 -26.25 5.50 -19.30
C GLU A 80 -26.23 6.69 -18.33
N THR A 81 -25.76 6.54 -17.08
CA THR A 81 -25.83 7.56 -16.02
C THR A 81 -24.49 8.03 -15.46
N LEU A 82 -23.38 7.75 -16.13
CA LEU A 82 -22.00 8.01 -15.64
C LEU A 82 -21.72 9.44 -15.15
N SER A 83 -22.45 10.45 -15.62
CA SER A 83 -22.23 11.85 -15.18
C SER A 83 -22.96 12.19 -13.87
N GLU A 84 -24.11 11.60 -13.61
CA GLU A 84 -24.87 11.81 -12.38
C GLU A 84 -24.30 10.98 -11.21
N GLU A 85 -23.85 9.76 -11.47
CA GLU A 85 -23.30 8.84 -10.48
C GLU A 85 -21.98 9.31 -9.92
N ARG A 86 -21.08 9.88 -10.75
CA ARG A 86 -19.88 10.56 -10.27
C ARG A 86 -20.20 11.71 -9.32
N ARG A 87 -21.30 12.42 -9.56
CA ARG A 87 -21.78 13.48 -8.67
C ARG A 87 -22.33 12.92 -7.38
N ILE A 88 -23.04 11.77 -7.43
CA ILE A 88 -23.57 11.08 -6.24
C ILE A 88 -22.43 10.52 -5.40
N GLY A 89 -21.42 9.87 -5.98
CA GLY A 89 -20.24 9.39 -5.28
C GLY A 89 -19.44 10.51 -4.60
N ALA A 90 -19.19 11.61 -5.31
CA ALA A 90 -18.53 12.80 -4.75
C ALA A 90 -19.37 13.47 -3.64
N PHE A 91 -20.68 13.47 -3.79
CA PHE A 91 -21.62 14.01 -2.81
C PHE A 91 -21.72 13.12 -1.56
N SER A 92 -21.59 11.80 -1.70
CA SER A 92 -21.53 10.86 -0.59
C SER A 92 -20.23 11.00 0.21
N ARG A 93 -19.08 11.19 -0.47
CA ARG A 93 -17.79 11.47 0.19
C ARG A 93 -17.86 12.72 1.06
N ALA A 94 -18.37 13.82 0.50
CA ALA A 94 -18.48 15.11 1.21
C ALA A 94 -19.45 15.07 2.41
N LYS A 95 -20.40 14.14 2.41
CA LYS A 95 -21.31 13.93 3.55
C LYS A 95 -20.72 13.06 4.65
N PHE A 96 -19.78 12.16 4.29
CA PHE A 96 -19.21 11.23 5.23
C PHE A 96 -17.97 11.81 5.93
N PHE A 97 -17.12 12.51 5.19
CA PHE A 97 -15.85 13.03 5.72
C PHE A 97 -15.90 14.53 5.91
N ASP A 98 -15.51 15.00 7.08
CA ASP A 98 -15.33 16.44 7.37
C ASP A 98 -14.12 17.01 6.63
N LEU A 99 -13.07 16.20 6.42
CA LEU A 99 -11.85 16.58 5.74
C LEU A 99 -11.33 15.40 4.90
N ILE A 100 -11.04 15.68 3.64
CA ILE A 100 -10.41 14.72 2.72
C ILE A 100 -9.02 15.26 2.37
N ILE A 101 -8.00 14.44 2.62
CA ILE A 101 -6.61 14.74 2.27
C ILE A 101 -6.17 13.74 1.21
N SER A 102 -5.98 14.22 -0.01
CA SER A 102 -5.45 13.39 -1.09
C SER A 102 -3.96 13.13 -0.87
N VAL A 103 -3.60 11.88 -0.69
CA VAL A 103 -2.19 11.46 -0.65
C VAL A 103 -1.77 11.12 -2.06
N VAL A 104 -1.07 12.05 -2.71
CA VAL A 104 -0.49 11.80 -4.03
C VAL A 104 0.68 10.83 -3.84
N PRO A 105 0.72 9.68 -4.54
CA PRO A 105 1.88 8.80 -4.49
C PRO A 105 3.12 9.57 -4.94
N PHE A 106 4.13 9.64 -4.07
CA PHE A 106 5.37 10.36 -4.31
C PHE A 106 6.24 9.75 -5.41
N VAL A 107 5.84 8.60 -5.95
CA VAL A 107 6.58 7.92 -7.00
C VAL A 107 6.22 8.52 -8.35
N SER A 108 7.07 9.42 -8.79
CA SER A 108 7.11 9.90 -10.18
C SER A 108 8.28 9.24 -10.90
N SER A 109 8.29 9.27 -12.23
CA SER A 109 9.44 8.82 -13.02
C SER A 109 10.78 9.47 -12.59
N ASN A 110 10.72 10.67 -12.00
CA ASN A 110 11.90 11.40 -11.55
C ASN A 110 12.47 10.88 -10.21
N ASN A 111 11.67 10.23 -9.35
CA ASN A 111 12.12 9.74 -8.04
C ASN A 111 12.03 8.22 -7.90
N SER A 112 11.47 7.51 -8.89
CA SER A 112 11.34 6.04 -8.89
C SER A 112 12.69 5.35 -8.70
N HIS A 113 13.72 5.86 -9.36
CA HIS A 113 15.09 5.38 -9.25
C HIS A 113 15.65 5.51 -7.81
N GLN A 114 15.40 6.64 -7.16
CA GLN A 114 15.82 6.84 -5.77
C GLN A 114 15.04 5.93 -4.81
N THR A 115 13.75 5.73 -5.07
CA THR A 115 12.92 4.80 -4.30
C THR A 115 13.40 3.36 -4.43
N ALA A 116 13.76 2.93 -5.66
CA ALA A 116 14.34 1.62 -5.92
C ALA A 116 15.67 1.44 -5.18
N ARG A 117 16.58 2.41 -5.28
CA ARG A 117 17.87 2.39 -4.57
C ARG A 117 17.70 2.29 -3.06
N ASN A 118 16.83 3.09 -2.48
CA ASN A 118 16.57 3.08 -1.04
C ASN A 118 15.99 1.74 -0.57
N ALA A 119 15.10 1.14 -1.37
CA ALA A 119 14.49 -0.14 -1.03
C ALA A 119 15.46 -1.32 -1.17
N LEU A 120 16.29 -1.34 -2.23
CA LEU A 120 17.29 -2.38 -2.47
C LEU A 120 18.46 -2.31 -1.49
N GLY A 121 18.84 -1.11 -1.09
CA GLY A 121 19.98 -0.85 -0.20
C GLY A 121 21.32 -0.79 -0.93
N ASP A 122 22.31 -0.22 -0.25
CA ASP A 122 23.61 0.08 -0.83
C ASP A 122 24.41 -1.16 -1.28
N GLU A 123 24.21 -2.29 -0.61
CA GLU A 123 24.91 -3.54 -0.94
C GLU A 123 24.56 -4.03 -2.34
N ILE A 124 23.28 -3.96 -2.72
CA ILE A 124 22.80 -4.42 -4.02
C ILE A 124 23.05 -3.36 -5.10
N THR A 125 22.85 -2.10 -4.76
CA THR A 125 22.97 -1.00 -5.75
C THR A 125 24.41 -0.71 -6.18
N ARG A 126 25.42 -1.18 -5.43
CA ARG A 126 26.86 -1.07 -5.78
C ARG A 126 27.34 -2.20 -6.70
N ILE A 127 26.56 -3.22 -6.93
CA ILE A 127 26.89 -4.31 -7.84
C ILE A 127 27.00 -3.73 -9.27
N ASP A 128 27.99 -4.17 -10.01
CA ASP A 128 28.19 -3.75 -11.41
C ASP A 128 26.93 -3.94 -12.24
N LYS A 129 26.64 -2.99 -13.13
CA LYS A 129 25.45 -2.95 -14.02
C LYS A 129 24.09 -2.85 -13.34
N VAL A 130 23.99 -2.94 -12.02
CA VAL A 130 22.72 -2.76 -11.31
C VAL A 130 22.24 -1.31 -11.42
N GLY A 131 23.15 -0.34 -11.38
CA GLY A 131 22.81 1.07 -11.57
C GLY A 131 22.10 1.33 -12.91
N ASP A 132 22.68 0.85 -13.99
CA ASP A 132 22.13 0.97 -15.34
C ASP A 132 20.78 0.25 -15.46
N LEU A 133 20.68 -0.97 -14.93
CA LEU A 133 19.42 -1.72 -14.88
C LEU A 133 18.32 -0.94 -14.17
N LEU A 134 18.63 -0.30 -13.05
CA LEU A 134 17.63 0.48 -12.30
C LEU A 134 17.19 1.73 -13.06
N GLU A 135 18.10 2.37 -13.84
CA GLU A 135 17.71 3.50 -14.68
C GLU A 135 16.68 3.11 -15.73
N ASP A 136 16.80 1.90 -16.28
CA ASP A 136 15.87 1.41 -17.29
C ASP A 136 14.52 0.96 -16.71
N VAL A 137 14.52 0.34 -15.52
CA VAL A 137 13.31 -0.37 -15.03
C VAL A 137 12.58 0.32 -13.89
N ALA A 138 13.21 1.24 -13.14
CA ALA A 138 12.61 1.80 -11.94
C ALA A 138 11.32 2.58 -12.21
N GLY A 139 11.19 3.18 -13.40
CA GLY A 139 9.98 3.90 -13.80
C GLY A 139 8.74 3.02 -13.97
N PHE A 140 8.93 1.71 -14.20
CA PHE A 140 7.83 0.76 -14.38
C PHE A 140 7.33 0.13 -13.08
N ILE A 141 8.05 0.33 -11.96
CA ILE A 141 7.71 -0.22 -10.65
C ILE A 141 7.46 0.91 -9.67
N PRO A 142 6.22 1.42 -9.58
CA PRO A 142 5.89 2.56 -8.73
C PRO A 142 5.80 2.18 -7.25
N ASP A 143 5.69 0.89 -6.90
CA ASP A 143 5.44 0.43 -5.54
C ASP A 143 6.73 0.07 -4.81
N GLN A 144 6.96 0.75 -3.68
CA GLN A 144 8.11 0.46 -2.82
C GLN A 144 8.05 -0.95 -2.22
N ARG A 145 6.86 -1.51 -1.97
CA ARG A 145 6.71 -2.86 -1.41
C ARG A 145 7.22 -3.91 -2.38
N THR A 146 6.98 -3.73 -3.67
CA THR A 146 7.50 -4.60 -4.73
C THR A 146 9.03 -4.60 -4.72
N TRP A 147 9.67 -3.44 -4.57
CA TRP A 147 11.13 -3.36 -4.45
C TRP A 147 11.68 -4.07 -3.20
N ILE A 148 10.99 -3.97 -2.07
CA ILE A 148 11.37 -4.70 -0.84
C ILE A 148 11.23 -6.21 -1.05
N THR A 149 10.19 -6.67 -1.74
CA THR A 149 10.01 -8.08 -2.08
C THR A 149 11.13 -8.57 -3.00
N ILE A 150 11.45 -7.82 -4.05
CA ILE A 150 12.57 -8.12 -4.96
C ILE A 150 13.90 -8.20 -4.20
N ARG A 151 14.15 -7.26 -3.27
CA ARG A 151 15.34 -7.31 -2.42
C ARG A 151 15.41 -8.58 -1.59
N ASN A 152 14.33 -8.95 -0.94
CA ASN A 152 14.27 -10.15 -0.10
C ASN A 152 14.49 -11.41 -0.93
N ASP A 153 13.84 -11.50 -2.09
CA ASP A 153 14.05 -12.57 -3.05
C ASP A 153 15.51 -12.62 -3.50
N PHE A 154 16.10 -11.48 -3.84
CA PHE A 154 17.49 -11.40 -4.27
C PHE A 154 18.47 -11.92 -3.20
N ILE A 155 18.31 -11.49 -1.95
CA ILE A 155 19.14 -11.96 -0.83
C ILE A 155 19.00 -13.48 -0.62
N MET A 156 17.78 -13.99 -0.74
CA MET A 156 17.51 -15.43 -0.59
C MET A 156 18.13 -16.24 -1.73
N TYR A 157 17.89 -15.83 -2.98
CA TYR A 157 18.34 -16.58 -4.16
C TYR A 157 19.83 -16.44 -4.39
N SER A 158 20.46 -15.28 -4.12
CA SER A 158 21.89 -15.09 -4.26
C SER A 158 22.67 -16.05 -3.33
N ARG A 159 22.20 -16.24 -2.11
CA ARG A 159 22.77 -17.20 -1.17
C ARG A 159 22.59 -18.64 -1.61
N ARG A 160 21.39 -18.99 -2.10
CA ARG A 160 21.05 -20.35 -2.52
C ARG A 160 21.77 -20.77 -3.79
N LEU A 161 21.98 -19.84 -4.71
CA LEU A 161 22.64 -20.09 -6.00
C LEU A 161 24.12 -19.79 -5.97
N HIS A 162 24.66 -19.42 -4.80
CA HIS A 162 26.08 -19.05 -4.64
C HIS A 162 26.53 -17.95 -5.64
N VAL A 163 25.63 -16.98 -5.91
CA VAL A 163 25.95 -15.86 -6.80
C VAL A 163 26.87 -14.90 -6.05
N ASN A 164 28.05 -14.66 -6.59
CA ASN A 164 28.98 -13.70 -6.04
C ASN A 164 28.46 -12.28 -6.22
N LEU A 165 28.43 -11.51 -5.14
CA LEU A 165 28.09 -10.08 -5.17
C LEU A 165 29.29 -9.23 -5.61
N ASP A 166 30.50 -9.76 -5.48
CA ASP A 166 31.75 -9.15 -5.97
C ASP A 166 32.10 -9.75 -7.33
N ASP A 167 31.91 -8.99 -8.40
CA ASP A 167 32.22 -9.40 -9.80
C ASP A 167 33.68 -9.79 -10.05
N LYS A 168 34.55 -9.70 -9.04
CA LYS A 168 35.98 -9.99 -9.12
C LYS A 168 36.37 -11.44 -8.82
N LYS A 169 35.42 -12.30 -8.46
CA LYS A 169 35.69 -13.71 -8.14
C LYS A 169 34.71 -14.64 -8.86
N ASP A 170 34.97 -14.87 -10.12
CA ASP A 170 34.18 -15.76 -11.00
C ASP A 170 34.39 -17.28 -10.75
N GLU A 171 35.09 -17.67 -9.68
CA GLU A 171 35.62 -19.06 -9.61
C GLU A 171 34.65 -20.13 -9.08
N GLU A 172 33.46 -19.81 -8.59
CA GLU A 172 32.51 -20.80 -8.03
C GLU A 172 31.07 -20.72 -8.55
N ASN A 173 30.80 -19.86 -9.51
CA ASN A 173 29.43 -19.72 -10.02
C ASN A 173 29.13 -20.80 -11.07
N THR A 174 28.57 -21.92 -10.64
CA THR A 174 28.24 -23.09 -11.46
C THR A 174 27.29 -22.78 -12.63
N LEU A 175 26.54 -21.67 -12.56
CA LEU A 175 25.52 -21.28 -13.55
C LEU A 175 25.96 -20.13 -14.47
N GLY A 176 27.11 -19.50 -14.23
CA GLY A 176 27.54 -18.30 -14.97
C GLY A 176 26.59 -17.12 -14.85
N LEU A 177 25.75 -17.10 -13.78
CA LEU A 177 24.73 -16.10 -13.58
C LEU A 177 25.31 -14.92 -12.78
N SER A 178 25.40 -13.74 -13.40
CA SER A 178 25.81 -12.55 -12.64
C SER A 178 24.72 -12.07 -11.69
N ALA A 179 25.12 -11.33 -10.65
CA ALA A 179 24.17 -10.75 -9.71
C ALA A 179 23.18 -9.80 -10.38
N ALA A 180 23.60 -9.04 -11.38
CA ALA A 180 22.70 -8.19 -12.17
C ALA A 180 21.68 -8.98 -12.98
N HIS A 181 22.06 -10.12 -13.57
CA HIS A 181 21.12 -10.99 -14.28
C HIS A 181 20.09 -11.62 -13.32
N LEU A 182 20.54 -12.05 -12.13
CA LEU A 182 19.62 -12.54 -11.10
C LEU A 182 18.61 -11.47 -10.69
N LEU A 183 19.08 -10.24 -10.46
CA LEU A 183 18.21 -9.13 -10.10
C LEU A 183 17.20 -8.82 -11.22
N ALA A 184 17.65 -8.78 -12.48
CA ALA A 184 16.78 -8.55 -13.63
C ALA A 184 15.70 -9.63 -13.74
N PHE A 185 16.06 -10.89 -13.56
CA PHE A 185 15.10 -12.00 -13.53
C PHE A 185 14.07 -11.86 -12.40
N LEU A 186 14.51 -11.47 -11.21
CA LEU A 186 13.61 -11.30 -10.05
C LEU A 186 12.67 -10.10 -10.24
N ILE A 187 13.15 -9.02 -10.84
CA ILE A 187 12.31 -7.89 -11.25
C ILE A 187 11.23 -8.37 -12.22
N TYR A 188 11.63 -9.07 -13.28
CA TYR A 188 10.69 -9.62 -14.26
C TYR A 188 9.67 -10.56 -13.61
N LYS A 189 10.11 -11.51 -12.79
CA LYS A 189 9.25 -12.44 -12.06
C LYS A 189 8.20 -11.74 -11.20
N ASN A 190 8.58 -10.69 -10.48
CA ASN A 190 7.67 -9.97 -9.59
C ASN A 190 6.70 -9.04 -10.34
N CYS A 191 7.09 -8.52 -11.50
CA CYS A 191 6.24 -7.66 -12.33
C CYS A 191 5.29 -8.46 -13.23
N TYR A 192 5.74 -9.64 -13.72
CA TYR A 192 5.03 -10.47 -14.70
C TYR A 192 4.89 -11.92 -14.22
N LEU A 193 4.29 -12.09 -13.03
CA LEU A 193 4.21 -13.39 -12.35
C LEU A 193 3.58 -14.49 -13.22
N ALA A 194 2.46 -14.20 -13.87
CA ALA A 194 1.76 -15.17 -14.71
C ALA A 194 2.59 -15.63 -15.92
N ASP A 195 3.45 -14.78 -16.43
CA ASP A 195 4.33 -15.08 -17.55
C ASP A 195 5.57 -15.87 -17.09
N ALA A 196 6.13 -15.49 -15.96
CA ALA A 196 7.22 -16.20 -15.32
C ALA A 196 6.81 -17.64 -14.89
N GLU A 197 5.56 -17.86 -14.49
CA GLU A 197 5.02 -19.19 -14.20
C GLU A 197 4.92 -20.05 -15.46
N LYS A 198 4.48 -19.51 -16.60
CA LYS A 198 4.44 -20.21 -17.88
C LYS A 198 5.83 -20.62 -18.35
N MET A 199 6.85 -19.76 -18.17
CA MET A 199 8.23 -20.12 -18.47
C MET A 199 8.71 -21.34 -17.69
N ARG A 200 8.28 -21.49 -16.45
CA ARG A 200 8.63 -22.63 -15.61
C ARG A 200 8.01 -23.95 -16.12
N GLU A 201 6.79 -23.89 -16.67
CA GLU A 201 6.11 -25.05 -17.23
C GLU A 201 6.73 -25.54 -18.53
N VAL A 202 7.38 -24.65 -19.27
CA VAL A 202 8.04 -25.01 -20.56
C VAL A 202 9.41 -25.65 -20.36
N VAL A 203 10.03 -25.46 -19.19
CA VAL A 203 11.40 -25.94 -18.87
C VAL A 203 11.37 -27.30 -18.12
N LEU A 204 10.20 -27.76 -17.69
CA LEU A 204 9.98 -29.08 -17.08
C LEU A 204 9.39 -30.07 -18.09
#